data_f817959a9642185b4297200bf94f02ed
#
_entry.id   f817959a9642185b4297200bf94f02ed
#
_cell.length_a   1.000
_cell.length_b   1.000
_cell.length_c   1.000
_cell.angle_alpha   90.00
_cell.angle_beta   90.00
_cell.angle_gamma   90.00
#
_symmetry.space_group_name_H-M   'P 1'
#
loop_
_entity.id
_entity.type
_entity.pdbx_description
1 polymer ?
#
loop_
_entity_poly.entity_id
_entity_poly.type
_entity_poly.pdbx_seq_one_letter_code
_entity_poly.pdbx_strand_id
1 'polypeptide(L)'
;MIDTNGLGVGLADEMIRSQLDEKGNEMPAYGFFNNDDYKKIQPKDAPQILYSLKANGPLNSKIHSNAYSRINSGMIRFLISEQEARSALLSTKLGAKMTLEDRVKRLMPHELTTKLFEEMSNLRLRKSGLDIVLEQINARFPKDKYSAFAYGLWRIKELEEENYKKVQRRGNKKR
;
A
#
# COMPACT_ATOMS: atom_id res chain seq x y z
N MET A 1 2.93 -1.79 -5.58
CA MET A 1 3.80 -0.60 -5.51
C MET A 1 5.01 -0.92 -4.66
N ILE A 2 6.18 -0.52 -5.09
CA ILE A 2 7.45 -0.79 -4.42
C ILE A 2 8.14 0.55 -4.15
N ASP A 3 8.59 0.75 -2.91
CA ASP A 3 9.50 1.86 -2.60
C ASP A 3 10.88 1.50 -3.15
N THR A 4 11.28 2.15 -4.23
CA THR A 4 12.56 1.92 -4.90
C THR A 4 13.68 2.79 -4.34
N ASN A 5 13.62 3.11 -3.06
CA ASN A 5 14.74 3.68 -2.29
C ASN A 5 15.34 2.59 -1.39
N GLY A 6 16.66 2.57 -1.28
CA GLY A 6 17.37 1.66 -0.37
C GLY A 6 17.05 0.18 -0.60
N LEU A 7 16.55 -0.52 0.41
CA LEU A 7 16.25 -1.96 0.38
C LEU A 7 15.21 -2.37 -0.68
N GLY A 8 14.31 -1.46 -1.05
CA GLY A 8 13.31 -1.73 -2.08
C GLY A 8 13.89 -1.94 -3.49
N VAL A 9 15.11 -1.46 -3.74
CA VAL A 9 15.83 -1.72 -5.01
C VAL A 9 16.09 -3.21 -5.18
N GLY A 10 16.60 -3.89 -4.15
CA GLY A 10 16.87 -5.34 -4.22
C GLY A 10 15.61 -6.15 -4.53
N LEU A 11 14.48 -5.84 -3.87
CA LEU A 11 13.20 -6.48 -4.16
C LEU A 11 12.74 -6.20 -5.60
N ALA A 12 12.92 -4.96 -6.08
CA ALA A 12 12.57 -4.58 -7.44
C ALA A 12 13.40 -5.36 -8.48
N ASP A 13 14.70 -5.54 -8.22
CA ASP A 13 15.61 -6.29 -9.09
C ASP A 13 15.26 -7.78 -9.15
N GLU A 14 14.77 -8.34 -8.05
CA GLU A 14 14.28 -9.72 -8.02
C GLU A 14 12.97 -9.86 -8.79
N MET A 15 12.00 -8.96 -8.60
CA MET A 15 10.68 -9.07 -9.23
C MET A 15 10.70 -8.94 -10.76
N ILE A 16 11.72 -8.32 -11.35
CA ILE A 16 11.87 -8.23 -12.81
C ILE A 16 12.51 -9.47 -13.45
N ARG A 17 12.83 -10.50 -12.65
CA ARG A 17 13.41 -11.77 -13.11
C ARG A 17 12.43 -12.91 -12.87
N SER A 18 12.44 -13.91 -13.76
CA SER A 18 11.75 -15.16 -13.48
C SER A 18 12.41 -15.86 -12.27
N GLN A 19 11.60 -16.41 -11.40
CA GLN A 19 12.06 -17.12 -10.19
C GLN A 19 11.37 -18.48 -10.10
N LEU A 20 11.91 -19.35 -9.28
CA LEU A 20 11.24 -20.61 -8.91
C LEU A 20 10.60 -20.43 -7.53
N ASP A 21 9.37 -20.91 -7.38
CA ASP A 21 8.73 -21.00 -6.07
C ASP A 21 9.34 -22.17 -5.24
N GLU A 22 8.93 -22.30 -3.99
CA GLU A 22 9.40 -23.37 -3.08
C GLU A 22 9.11 -24.79 -3.61
N LYS A 23 8.20 -24.93 -4.57
CA LYS A 23 7.82 -26.20 -5.22
C LYS A 23 8.52 -26.41 -6.55
N GLY A 24 9.39 -25.48 -6.98
CA GLY A 24 10.11 -25.54 -8.23
C GLY A 24 9.30 -25.08 -9.45
N ASN A 25 8.11 -24.46 -9.26
CA ASN A 25 7.36 -23.89 -10.37
C ASN A 25 7.92 -22.53 -10.75
N GLU A 26 7.95 -22.23 -12.06
CA GLU A 26 8.41 -20.95 -12.55
C GLU A 26 7.39 -19.85 -12.23
N MET A 27 7.83 -18.83 -11.49
CA MET A 27 7.11 -17.57 -11.30
C MET A 27 7.56 -16.57 -12.36
N PRO A 28 6.62 -15.95 -13.10
CA PRO A 28 6.97 -15.03 -14.16
C PRO A 28 7.61 -13.75 -13.60
N ALA A 29 8.49 -13.15 -14.40
CA ALA A 29 8.96 -11.79 -14.15
C ALA A 29 7.82 -10.78 -14.25
N TYR A 30 7.89 -9.69 -13.49
CA TYR A 30 6.95 -8.58 -13.54
C TYR A 30 7.65 -7.30 -14.01
N GLY A 31 6.94 -6.44 -14.72
CA GLY A 31 7.49 -5.21 -15.27
C GLY A 31 6.97 -3.95 -14.57
N PHE A 32 7.83 -2.92 -14.52
CA PHE A 32 7.46 -1.58 -14.09
C PHE A 32 6.85 -0.79 -15.26
N PHE A 33 5.73 -0.13 -15.01
CA PHE A 33 5.11 0.73 -16.03
C PHE A 33 5.49 2.21 -15.90
N ASN A 34 6.03 2.64 -14.77
CA ASN A 34 6.37 4.05 -14.48
C ASN A 34 7.85 4.31 -14.18
N ASN A 35 8.74 3.36 -14.45
CA ASN A 35 10.16 3.52 -14.20
C ASN A 35 10.94 3.17 -15.47
N ASP A 36 11.48 4.20 -16.14
CA ASP A 36 12.13 4.03 -17.45
C ASP A 36 13.48 3.29 -17.37
N ASP A 37 14.15 3.30 -16.22
CA ASP A 37 15.40 2.54 -16.04
C ASP A 37 15.09 1.05 -15.98
N TYR A 38 14.08 0.65 -15.22
CA TYR A 38 13.63 -0.74 -15.17
C TYR A 38 13.04 -1.23 -16.50
N LYS A 39 12.33 -0.36 -17.24
CA LYS A 39 11.81 -0.70 -18.58
C LYS A 39 12.88 -1.13 -19.57
N LYS A 40 14.13 -0.70 -19.38
CA LYS A 40 15.25 -1.06 -20.25
C LYS A 40 15.77 -2.47 -20.00
N ILE A 41 15.64 -2.97 -18.76
CA ILE A 41 16.26 -4.21 -18.28
C ILE A 41 15.25 -5.33 -18.00
N GLN A 42 13.96 -5.01 -17.83
CA GLN A 42 12.90 -6.00 -17.64
C GLN A 42 12.56 -6.73 -18.94
N PRO A 43 12.06 -7.99 -18.89
CA PRO A 43 11.60 -8.69 -20.07
C PRO A 43 10.47 -7.93 -20.78
N LYS A 44 10.49 -7.93 -22.11
CA LYS A 44 9.51 -7.15 -22.92
C LYS A 44 8.08 -7.66 -22.80
N ASP A 45 7.92 -8.93 -22.54
CA ASP A 45 6.67 -9.67 -22.38
C ASP A 45 6.18 -9.70 -20.91
N ALA A 46 6.98 -9.21 -19.96
CA ALA A 46 6.60 -9.19 -18.55
C ALA A 46 5.35 -8.33 -18.31
N PRO A 47 4.37 -8.83 -17.53
CA PRO A 47 3.20 -8.07 -17.16
C PRO A 47 3.58 -6.76 -16.43
N GLN A 48 3.14 -5.62 -16.97
CA GLN A 48 3.48 -4.28 -16.47
C GLN A 48 2.58 -3.92 -15.28
N ILE A 49 2.84 -4.52 -14.13
CA ILE A 49 2.01 -4.35 -12.92
C ILE A 49 2.75 -3.66 -11.77
N LEU A 50 4.06 -3.51 -11.86
CA LEU A 50 4.84 -2.89 -10.81
C LEU A 50 4.83 -1.36 -10.93
N TYR A 51 4.63 -0.70 -9.80
CA TYR A 51 4.72 0.75 -9.67
C TYR A 51 5.91 1.10 -8.77
N SER A 52 6.86 1.85 -9.31
CA SER A 52 8.02 2.35 -8.60
C SER A 52 7.68 3.67 -7.92
N LEU A 53 7.96 3.78 -6.62
CA LEU A 53 7.86 5.01 -5.86
C LEU A 53 9.26 5.38 -5.33
N LYS A 54 9.77 6.55 -5.74
CA LYS A 54 10.98 7.16 -5.15
C LYS A 54 10.56 8.35 -4.31
N ALA A 55 10.20 8.09 -3.07
CA ALA A 55 9.74 9.14 -2.16
C ALA A 55 10.92 10.00 -1.67
N ASN A 56 10.95 11.25 -2.07
CA ASN A 56 11.83 12.30 -1.51
C ASN A 56 11.05 13.13 -0.47
N GLY A 57 11.72 14.06 0.22
CA GLY A 57 11.11 14.89 1.27
C GLY A 57 9.79 15.56 0.85
N PRO A 58 9.77 16.35 -0.25
CA PRO A 58 8.55 16.99 -0.74
C PRO A 58 7.45 16.02 -1.15
N LEU A 59 7.79 14.87 -1.75
CA LEU A 59 6.80 13.87 -2.12
C LEU A 59 6.25 13.16 -0.87
N ASN A 60 7.09 12.81 0.09
CA ASN A 60 6.67 12.26 1.37
C ASN A 60 5.70 13.20 2.10
N SER A 61 5.99 14.51 2.13
CA SER A 61 5.10 15.52 2.68
C SER A 61 3.70 15.46 2.03
N LYS A 62 3.63 15.38 0.70
CA LYS A 62 2.37 15.26 -0.04
C LYS A 62 1.64 13.95 0.24
N ILE A 63 2.36 12.84 0.33
CA ILE A 63 1.81 11.51 0.63
C ILE A 63 1.15 11.51 2.00
N HIS A 64 1.86 11.99 3.03
CA HIS A 64 1.34 12.01 4.40
C HIS A 64 0.17 12.99 4.54
N SER A 65 0.24 14.16 3.91
CA SER A 65 -0.88 15.12 3.88
C SER A 65 -2.12 14.55 3.19
N ASN A 66 -1.95 13.81 2.09
CA ASN A 66 -3.05 13.13 1.41
C ASN A 66 -3.69 12.06 2.30
N ALA A 67 -2.89 11.22 2.95
CA ALA A 67 -3.38 10.18 3.86
C ALA A 67 -4.17 10.81 5.02
N TYR A 68 -3.60 11.82 5.67
CA TYR A 68 -4.25 12.56 6.75
C TYR A 68 -5.59 13.18 6.32
N SER A 69 -5.60 13.87 5.17
CA SER A 69 -6.81 14.50 4.63
C SER A 69 -7.91 13.47 4.35
N ARG A 70 -7.58 12.33 3.72
CA ARG A 70 -8.56 11.29 3.40
C ARG A 70 -9.14 10.61 4.64
N ILE A 71 -8.33 10.40 5.67
CA ILE A 71 -8.80 9.85 6.95
C ILE A 71 -9.77 10.84 7.60
N ASN A 72 -9.37 12.11 7.74
CA ASN A 72 -10.18 13.13 8.43
C ASN A 72 -11.48 13.49 7.68
N SER A 73 -11.48 13.37 6.37
CA SER A 73 -12.70 13.59 5.58
C SER A 73 -13.64 12.38 5.53
N GLY A 74 -13.32 11.28 6.23
CA GLY A 74 -14.15 10.09 6.26
C GLY A 74 -14.17 9.30 4.94
N MET A 75 -13.22 9.56 4.02
CA MET A 75 -13.11 8.82 2.77
C MET A 75 -12.60 7.39 2.96
N ILE A 76 -12.04 7.10 4.13
CA ILE A 76 -11.49 5.79 4.47
C ILE A 76 -12.39 5.13 5.51
N ARG A 77 -12.80 3.90 5.22
CA ARG A 77 -13.49 3.04 6.17
C ARG A 77 -12.56 1.89 6.53
N PHE A 78 -12.21 1.83 7.80
CA PHE A 78 -11.38 0.76 8.33
C PHE A 78 -12.25 -0.43 8.75
N LEU A 79 -11.63 -1.60 8.79
CA LEU A 79 -12.26 -2.77 9.42
C LEU A 79 -12.31 -2.57 10.93
N ILE A 80 -13.24 -3.28 11.57
CA ILE A 80 -13.30 -3.36 13.04
C ILE A 80 -12.03 -4.04 13.58
N SER A 81 -11.73 -3.83 14.84
CA SER A 81 -10.57 -4.42 15.51
C SER A 81 -10.56 -5.96 15.42
N GLU A 82 -9.38 -6.56 15.53
CA GLU A 82 -9.25 -8.02 15.56
C GLU A 82 -10.09 -8.63 16.69
N GLN A 83 -10.08 -8.01 17.87
CA GLN A 83 -10.82 -8.49 19.04
C GLN A 83 -12.32 -8.52 18.79
N GLU A 84 -12.88 -7.45 18.21
CA GLU A 84 -14.31 -7.37 17.86
C GLU A 84 -14.65 -8.38 16.77
N ALA A 85 -13.82 -8.47 15.73
CA ALA A 85 -14.03 -9.43 14.63
C ALA A 85 -13.98 -10.89 15.12
N ARG A 86 -13.05 -11.20 16.03
CA ARG A 86 -12.91 -12.52 16.65
C ARG A 86 -14.15 -12.85 17.48
N SER A 87 -14.61 -11.93 18.29
CA SER A 87 -15.82 -12.10 19.11
C SER A 87 -17.05 -12.29 18.24
N ALA A 88 -17.22 -11.48 17.21
CA ALA A 88 -18.31 -11.60 16.26
C ALA A 88 -18.26 -12.93 15.49
N LEU A 89 -17.09 -13.39 15.05
CA LEU A 89 -16.93 -14.65 14.35
C LEU A 89 -17.31 -15.83 15.24
N LEU A 90 -16.79 -15.88 16.47
CA LEU A 90 -17.00 -16.99 17.40
C LEU A 90 -18.45 -17.06 17.92
N SER A 91 -19.20 -15.97 17.91
CA SER A 91 -20.62 -15.95 18.27
C SER A 91 -21.50 -16.63 17.23
N THR A 92 -20.98 -16.89 16.02
CA THR A 92 -21.73 -17.56 14.97
C THR A 92 -21.52 -19.08 15.00
N LYS A 93 -22.56 -19.86 14.67
CA LYS A 93 -22.46 -21.32 14.53
C LYS A 93 -21.39 -21.75 13.52
N LEU A 94 -21.23 -20.97 12.43
CA LEU A 94 -20.23 -21.24 11.39
C LEU A 94 -18.82 -21.00 11.92
N GLY A 95 -18.58 -19.85 12.52
CA GLY A 95 -17.26 -19.49 13.07
C GLY A 95 -16.79 -20.41 14.19
N ALA A 96 -17.71 -20.89 15.04
CA ALA A 96 -17.39 -21.86 16.08
C ALA A 96 -16.91 -23.21 15.52
N LYS A 97 -17.38 -23.59 14.33
CA LYS A 97 -17.02 -24.86 13.65
C LYS A 97 -15.82 -24.72 12.69
N MET A 98 -15.36 -23.52 12.42
CA MET A 98 -14.21 -23.28 11.53
C MET A 98 -12.94 -23.92 12.07
N THR A 99 -12.09 -24.40 11.16
CA THR A 99 -10.72 -24.80 11.47
C THR A 99 -9.90 -23.62 11.99
N LEU A 100 -8.81 -23.89 12.69
CA LEU A 100 -7.91 -22.83 13.15
C LEU A 100 -7.35 -22.03 11.97
N GLU A 101 -6.96 -22.72 10.90
CA GLU A 101 -6.39 -22.11 9.70
C GLU A 101 -7.38 -21.15 9.02
N ASP A 102 -8.64 -21.56 8.84
CA ASP A 102 -9.67 -20.73 8.24
C ASP A 102 -9.98 -19.49 9.10
N ARG A 103 -9.97 -19.66 10.44
CA ARG A 103 -10.13 -18.53 11.36
C ARG A 103 -8.98 -17.53 11.23
N VAL A 104 -7.74 -18.00 11.18
CA VAL A 104 -6.55 -17.15 11.01
C VAL A 104 -6.65 -16.39 9.70
N LYS A 105 -6.94 -17.06 8.58
CA LYS A 105 -7.11 -16.41 7.27
C LYS A 105 -8.20 -15.34 7.31
N ARG A 106 -9.32 -15.60 7.98
CA ARG A 106 -10.45 -14.67 8.06
C ARG A 106 -10.18 -13.47 8.96
N LEU A 107 -9.42 -13.66 10.04
CA LEU A 107 -9.10 -12.60 11.00
C LEU A 107 -7.87 -11.77 10.60
N MET A 108 -7.01 -12.28 9.74
CA MET A 108 -5.78 -11.61 9.29
C MET A 108 -6.00 -10.15 8.82
N PRO A 109 -7.02 -9.81 8.00
CA PRO A 109 -7.24 -8.41 7.61
C PRO A 109 -7.55 -7.50 8.80
N HIS A 110 -8.27 -8.00 9.80
CA HIS A 110 -8.60 -7.27 11.03
C HIS A 110 -7.36 -7.08 11.91
N GLU A 111 -6.53 -8.12 12.03
CA GLU A 111 -5.24 -8.06 12.73
C GLU A 111 -4.32 -7.00 12.09
N LEU A 112 -4.20 -7.01 10.78
CA LEU A 112 -3.41 -6.01 10.04
C LEU A 112 -3.96 -4.59 10.23
N THR A 113 -5.28 -4.43 10.28
CA THR A 113 -5.92 -3.15 10.57
C THR A 113 -5.62 -2.69 12.00
N THR A 114 -5.71 -3.58 12.98
CA THR A 114 -5.35 -3.26 14.39
C THR A 114 -3.88 -2.82 14.48
N LYS A 115 -2.97 -3.57 13.87
CA LYS A 115 -1.55 -3.20 13.83
C LYS A 115 -1.28 -1.87 13.09
N LEU A 116 -2.06 -1.56 12.05
CA LEU A 116 -2.00 -0.25 11.39
C LEU A 116 -2.37 0.88 12.37
N PHE A 117 -3.43 0.72 13.14
CA PHE A 117 -3.81 1.71 14.16
C PHE A 117 -2.76 1.88 15.26
N GLU A 118 -2.14 0.78 15.71
CA GLU A 118 -1.02 0.83 16.64
C GLU A 118 0.16 1.64 16.08
N GLU A 119 0.53 1.41 14.83
CA GLU A 119 1.56 2.21 14.16
C GLU A 119 1.14 3.68 14.04
N MET A 120 -0.11 3.95 13.61
CA MET A 120 -0.64 5.32 13.47
C MET A 120 -0.64 6.08 14.81
N SER A 121 -0.98 5.42 15.90
CA SER A 121 -0.98 6.04 17.24
C SER A 121 0.42 6.44 17.71
N ASN A 122 1.46 5.84 17.15
CA ASN A 122 2.87 6.17 17.42
C ASN A 122 3.42 7.24 16.46
N LEU A 123 2.59 7.82 15.60
CA LEU A 123 3.02 8.78 14.60
C LEU A 123 2.45 10.18 14.89
N ARG A 124 3.24 11.19 14.61
CA ARG A 124 2.80 12.58 14.61
C ARG A 124 3.28 13.31 13.36
N LEU A 125 2.45 14.21 12.86
CA LEU A 125 2.82 15.11 11.78
C LEU A 125 3.48 16.35 12.38
N ARG A 126 4.69 16.64 11.94
CA ARG A 126 5.47 17.82 12.34
C ARG A 126 5.74 18.71 11.13
N LYS A 127 5.53 20.00 11.28
CA LYS A 127 5.92 20.98 10.26
C LYS A 127 7.44 21.19 10.32
N SER A 128 8.10 21.08 9.17
CA SER A 128 9.54 21.33 9.00
C SER A 128 9.73 22.23 7.77
N GLY A 129 9.87 23.54 8.00
CA GLY A 129 9.85 24.54 6.93
C GLY A 129 8.53 24.54 6.18
N LEU A 130 8.56 24.29 4.87
CA LEU A 130 7.39 24.17 4.01
C LEU A 130 6.81 22.74 3.97
N ASP A 131 7.53 21.76 4.46
CA ASP A 131 7.16 20.35 4.40
C ASP A 131 6.52 19.87 5.71
N ILE A 132 5.71 18.82 5.57
CA ILE A 132 5.19 18.03 6.68
C ILE A 132 6.01 16.77 6.78
N VAL A 133 6.62 16.54 7.93
CA VAL A 133 7.43 15.37 8.22
C VAL A 133 6.67 14.48 9.18
N LEU A 134 6.69 13.17 8.88
CA LEU A 134 6.16 12.16 9.78
C LEU A 134 7.23 11.77 10.79
N GLU A 135 6.94 11.94 12.07
CA GLU A 135 7.83 11.61 13.18
C GLU A 135 7.25 10.46 14.01
N GLN A 136 8.11 9.49 14.34
CA GLN A 136 7.75 8.42 15.28
C GLN A 136 7.93 8.94 16.72
N ILE A 137 6.90 8.80 17.56
CA ILE A 137 6.96 9.13 19.00
C ILE A 137 7.96 8.19 19.67
N ASN A 138 7.92 6.91 19.32
CA ASN A 138 8.88 5.90 19.74
C ASN A 138 9.49 5.26 18.49
N ALA A 139 10.78 5.52 18.27
CA ALA A 139 11.52 5.03 17.10
C ALA A 139 11.66 3.49 17.02
N ARG A 140 11.43 2.78 18.13
CA ARG A 140 11.46 1.30 18.17
C ARG A 140 10.19 0.67 17.58
N PHE A 141 9.10 1.42 17.49
CA PHE A 141 7.87 0.95 16.86
C PHE A 141 7.99 1.02 15.32
N PRO A 142 7.62 -0.05 14.59
CA PRO A 142 7.62 -0.01 13.13
C PRO A 142 6.60 1.01 12.61
N LYS A 143 6.74 1.41 11.35
CA LYS A 143 5.78 2.25 10.60
C LYS A 143 5.50 1.71 9.21
N ASP A 144 5.82 0.45 8.97
CA ASP A 144 5.82 -0.13 7.62
C ASP A 144 4.40 -0.28 7.07
N LYS A 145 3.44 -0.66 7.92
CA LYS A 145 2.02 -0.76 7.52
C LYS A 145 1.43 0.61 7.21
N TYR A 146 1.76 1.60 8.06
CA TYR A 146 1.34 2.97 7.78
C TYR A 146 1.98 3.48 6.47
N SER A 147 3.26 3.23 6.23
CA SER A 147 3.93 3.64 5.00
C SER A 147 3.28 2.98 3.78
N ALA A 148 3.05 1.67 3.82
CA ALA A 148 2.36 0.94 2.76
C ALA A 148 0.94 1.46 2.51
N PHE A 149 0.19 1.76 3.57
CA PHE A 149 -1.14 2.35 3.51
C PHE A 149 -1.11 3.74 2.88
N ALA A 150 -0.22 4.63 3.33
CA ALA A 150 -0.10 5.99 2.80
C ALA A 150 0.31 6.01 1.33
N TYR A 151 1.22 5.13 0.93
CA TYR A 151 1.63 4.95 -0.47
C TYR A 151 0.48 4.41 -1.33
N GLY A 152 -0.31 3.47 -0.80
CA GLY A 152 -1.52 2.98 -1.47
C GLY A 152 -2.53 4.10 -1.72
N LEU A 153 -2.79 4.93 -0.73
CA LEU A 153 -3.68 6.10 -0.86
C LEU A 153 -3.14 7.14 -1.85
N TRP A 154 -1.83 7.30 -1.92
CA TRP A 154 -1.20 8.15 -2.93
C TRP A 154 -1.46 7.63 -4.35
N ARG A 155 -1.30 6.33 -4.58
CA ARG A 155 -1.58 5.73 -5.89
C ARG A 155 -3.06 5.84 -6.27
N ILE A 156 -3.97 5.69 -5.32
CA ILE A 156 -5.41 5.92 -5.55
C ILE A 156 -5.66 7.35 -6.03
N LYS A 157 -5.04 8.35 -5.38
CA LYS A 157 -5.13 9.75 -5.81
C LYS A 157 -4.65 9.96 -7.25
N GLU A 158 -3.51 9.39 -7.61
CA GLU A 158 -2.99 9.51 -8.99
C GLU A 158 -3.96 8.88 -10.00
N LEU A 159 -4.52 7.70 -9.68
CA LEU A 159 -5.52 7.05 -10.54
C LEU A 159 -6.79 7.88 -10.71
N GLU A 160 -7.26 8.53 -9.64
CA GLU A 160 -8.41 9.44 -9.69
C GLU A 160 -8.11 10.63 -10.61
N GLU A 161 -6.93 11.24 -10.48
CA GLU A 161 -6.51 12.36 -11.33
C GLU A 161 -6.35 11.94 -12.82
N GLU A 162 -5.78 10.75 -13.07
CA GLU A 162 -5.68 10.19 -14.42
C GLU A 162 -7.07 9.97 -15.04
N ASN A 163 -8.00 9.40 -14.28
CA ASN A 163 -9.37 9.16 -14.74
C ASN A 163 -10.12 10.45 -15.00
N TYR A 164 -9.99 11.44 -14.12
CA TYR A 164 -10.59 12.76 -14.31
C TYR A 164 -10.12 13.42 -15.60
N LYS A 165 -8.80 13.40 -15.87
CA LYS A 165 -8.23 13.91 -17.12
C LYS A 165 -8.76 13.18 -18.37
N LYS A 166 -8.94 11.86 -18.28
CA LYS A 166 -9.50 11.06 -19.39
C LYS A 166 -10.96 11.43 -19.68
N VAL A 167 -11.76 11.62 -18.65
CA VAL A 167 -13.18 12.04 -18.79
C VAL A 167 -13.29 13.43 -19.43
N GLN A 168 -12.50 14.39 -18.98
CA GLN A 168 -12.47 15.75 -19.55
C GLN A 168 -12.09 15.75 -21.05
N ARG A 169 -11.05 14.98 -21.43
CA ARG A 169 -10.63 14.87 -22.84
C ARG A 169 -11.71 14.26 -23.72
N ARG A 170 -12.52 13.33 -23.20
CA ARG A 170 -13.66 12.75 -23.94
C ARG A 170 -14.82 13.72 -24.08
N GLY A 171 -15.07 14.54 -23.08
CA GLY A 171 -16.10 15.60 -23.12
C GLY A 171 -15.79 16.68 -24.13
N ASN A 172 -14.53 17.09 -24.26
CA ASN A 172 -14.09 18.12 -25.21
C ASN A 172 -14.03 17.64 -26.67
N LYS A 173 -13.97 16.33 -26.94
CA LYS A 173 -14.00 15.79 -28.31
C LYS A 173 -15.42 15.65 -28.88
N LYS A 174 -16.46 15.86 -28.08
CA LYS A 174 -17.87 15.77 -28.48
C LYS A 174 -18.51 17.14 -28.70
N ARG A 175 -17.76 18.23 -28.56
CA ARG A 175 -18.14 19.58 -28.95
C ARG A 175 -17.38 20.00 -30.21
#